data_fe3f412a779d27f5a6826789507764d3
#
_entry.id   fe3f412a779d27f5a6826789507764d3
#
_cell.length_a   1.000
_cell.length_b   1.000
_cell.length_c   1.000
_cell.angle_alpha   90.00
_cell.angle_beta   90.00
_cell.angle_gamma   90.00
#
_symmetry.space_group_name_H-M   'P 1'
#
loop_
_entity.id
_entity.type
_entity.pdbx_description
1 polymer ?
#
loop_
_entity_poly.entity_id
_entity_poly.type
_entity_poly.pdbx_seq_one_letter_code
_entity_poly.pdbx_strand_id
1 'polypeptide(L)'
;MTNVLRQQDLIGQWRLLWFREQAADGAWKDALDAAARGYLSYTTSGHMQATIGAPDRPRFRGEWSSIPDRDRARCLDRMVAYAGRYTLGADRVLHHVEVCWIPNWEGRDLVRLASFPAPHQLLLRTEPATAGRARPMQEVLWERAV
;
A
#
# COMPACT_ATOMS: atom_id res chain seq x y z
N MET A 1 16.61 23.12 1.82
CA MET A 1 15.36 23.29 1.06
C MET A 1 14.68 21.94 0.92
N THR A 2 13.48 21.83 1.43
CA THR A 2 12.66 20.65 1.21
C THR A 2 12.11 20.70 -0.20
N ASN A 3 12.46 19.73 -1.04
CA ASN A 3 11.89 19.65 -2.37
C ASN A 3 10.40 19.32 -2.25
N VAL A 4 9.57 20.15 -2.86
CA VAL A 4 8.13 19.89 -2.98
C VAL A 4 7.92 18.68 -3.88
N LEU A 5 7.10 17.73 -3.45
CA LEU A 5 6.74 16.54 -4.22
C LEU A 5 6.02 16.95 -5.52
N ARG A 6 6.47 16.40 -6.64
CA ARG A 6 5.90 16.67 -7.96
C ARG A 6 5.36 15.38 -8.58
N GLN A 7 4.39 15.51 -9.44
CA GLN A 7 3.80 14.36 -10.12
C GLN A 7 4.86 13.51 -10.84
N GLN A 8 5.80 14.16 -11.52
CA GLN A 8 6.87 13.48 -12.24
C GLN A 8 7.76 12.61 -11.34
N ASP A 9 7.82 12.89 -10.04
CA ASP A 9 8.60 12.12 -9.10
C ASP A 9 7.93 10.76 -8.79
N LEU A 10 6.61 10.68 -8.98
CA LEU A 10 5.81 9.48 -8.68
C LEU A 10 5.44 8.66 -9.91
N ILE A 11 5.27 9.30 -11.08
CA ILE A 11 4.78 8.62 -12.28
C ILE A 11 5.64 7.40 -12.61
N GLY A 12 4.98 6.28 -12.88
CA GLY A 12 5.59 5.03 -13.31
C GLY A 12 5.15 3.85 -12.49
N GLN A 13 5.89 2.76 -12.64
CA GLN A 13 5.66 1.49 -11.97
C GLN A 13 6.70 1.32 -10.87
N TRP A 14 6.22 0.92 -9.70
CA TRP A 14 7.04 0.69 -8.51
C TRP A 14 6.86 -0.75 -8.06
N ARG A 15 7.95 -1.38 -7.61
CA ARG A 15 7.96 -2.73 -7.07
C ARG A 15 8.21 -2.67 -5.57
N LEU A 16 7.48 -3.50 -4.81
CA LEU A 16 7.62 -3.56 -3.36
C LEU A 16 8.99 -4.07 -2.94
N LEU A 17 9.66 -3.35 -2.03
CA LEU A 17 10.84 -3.83 -1.32
C LEU A 17 10.46 -4.42 0.02
N TRP A 18 9.68 -3.68 0.82
CA TRP A 18 9.13 -4.20 2.07
C TRP A 18 7.90 -3.38 2.51
N PHE A 19 7.08 -4.03 3.31
CA PHE A 19 5.89 -3.44 3.93
C PHE A 19 5.92 -3.76 5.41
N ARG A 20 5.98 -2.74 6.27
CA ARG A 20 6.13 -2.86 7.72
C ARG A 20 5.08 -2.07 8.46
N GLU A 21 4.77 -2.53 9.66
CA GLU A 21 3.91 -1.83 10.59
C GLU A 21 4.51 -1.80 11.98
N GLN A 22 4.18 -0.76 12.73
CA GLN A 22 4.65 -0.58 14.09
C GLN A 22 3.64 -1.19 15.07
N ALA A 23 4.12 -2.08 15.93
CA ALA A 23 3.31 -2.64 17.00
C ALA A 23 3.10 -1.62 18.13
N ALA A 24 2.17 -1.91 19.05
CA ALA A 24 1.86 -1.03 20.18
C ALA A 24 3.06 -0.75 21.09
N ASP A 25 4.01 -1.68 21.16
CA ASP A 25 5.26 -1.52 21.92
C ASP A 25 6.34 -0.70 21.19
N GLY A 26 6.04 -0.22 19.98
CA GLY A 26 6.96 0.55 19.14
C GLY A 26 7.83 -0.29 18.22
N ALA A 27 7.82 -1.62 18.35
CA ALA A 27 8.60 -2.50 17.48
C ALA A 27 8.02 -2.56 16.06
N TRP A 28 8.88 -2.55 15.05
CA TRP A 28 8.50 -2.72 13.64
C TRP A 28 8.53 -4.19 13.25
N LYS A 29 7.52 -4.61 12.50
CA LYS A 29 7.40 -5.98 11.97
C LYS A 29 6.88 -5.93 10.54
N ASP A 30 7.10 -7.02 9.80
CA ASP A 30 6.50 -7.16 8.48
C ASP A 30 4.96 -7.21 8.59
N ALA A 31 4.29 -6.41 7.77
CA ALA A 31 2.83 -6.28 7.84
C ALA A 31 2.10 -7.49 7.26
N LEU A 32 2.61 -8.07 6.19
CA LEU A 32 2.06 -9.27 5.56
C LEU A 32 3.04 -10.44 5.63
N ASP A 33 4.27 -10.22 5.25
CA ASP A 33 5.36 -11.21 5.24
C ASP A 33 6.61 -10.54 4.72
N ALA A 34 7.80 -10.99 5.16
CA ALA A 34 9.07 -10.48 4.65
C ALA A 34 9.23 -10.71 3.14
N ALA A 35 8.60 -11.76 2.61
CA ALA A 35 8.64 -12.10 1.19
C ALA A 35 7.40 -11.62 0.42
N ALA A 36 6.59 -10.71 0.97
CA ALA A 36 5.47 -10.11 0.27
C ALA A 36 5.94 -9.45 -1.02
N ARG A 37 5.11 -9.56 -2.07
CA ARG A 37 5.36 -8.95 -3.37
C ARG A 37 4.24 -8.01 -3.72
N GLY A 38 4.56 -6.95 -4.45
CA GLY A 38 3.54 -6.01 -4.85
C GLY A 38 4.02 -4.99 -5.84
N TYR A 39 3.05 -4.29 -6.40
CA TYR A 39 3.28 -3.20 -7.33
C TYR A 39 2.42 -2.01 -6.99
N LEU A 40 2.96 -0.85 -7.28
CA LEU A 40 2.28 0.44 -7.16
C LEU A 40 2.49 1.17 -8.48
N SER A 41 1.43 1.75 -9.02
CA SER A 41 1.48 2.54 -10.25
C SER A 41 0.89 3.92 -10.03
N TYR A 42 1.53 4.93 -10.62
CA TYR A 42 0.98 6.27 -10.75
C TYR A 42 1.02 6.67 -12.22
N THR A 43 -0.11 7.13 -12.74
CA THR A 43 -0.23 7.54 -14.15
C THR A 43 -0.25 9.05 -14.30
N THR A 44 0.07 9.53 -15.49
CA THR A 44 -0.02 10.96 -15.85
C THR A 44 -1.45 11.47 -15.81
N SER A 45 -2.44 10.57 -15.96
CA SER A 45 -3.85 10.91 -15.90
C SER A 45 -4.39 11.09 -14.48
N GLY A 46 -3.54 10.96 -13.45
CA GLY A 46 -3.95 11.16 -12.06
C GLY A 46 -4.57 9.93 -11.41
N HIS A 47 -4.26 8.74 -11.90
CA HIS A 47 -4.76 7.48 -11.32
C HIS A 47 -3.64 6.66 -10.69
N MET A 48 -3.99 5.88 -9.69
CA MET A 48 -3.06 5.00 -9.00
C MET A 48 -3.68 3.63 -8.75
N GLN A 49 -2.83 2.61 -8.62
CA GLN A 49 -3.21 1.27 -8.18
C GLN A 49 -2.10 0.71 -7.31
N ALA A 50 -2.48 0.01 -6.25
CA ALA A 50 -1.56 -0.71 -5.40
C ALA A 50 -2.08 -2.13 -5.16
N THR A 51 -1.19 -3.11 -5.29
CA THR A 51 -1.50 -4.51 -5.00
C THR A 51 -0.31 -5.14 -4.31
N ILE A 52 -0.53 -5.69 -3.12
CA ILE A 52 0.48 -6.40 -2.34
C ILE A 52 -0.12 -7.73 -1.91
N GLY A 53 0.63 -8.81 -2.09
CA GLY A 53 0.19 -10.14 -1.69
C GLY A 53 1.27 -10.87 -0.91
N ALA A 54 0.86 -11.54 0.18
CA ALA A 54 1.73 -12.44 0.92
C ALA A 54 1.92 -13.75 0.14
N PRO A 55 3.13 -14.36 0.18
CA PRO A 55 3.39 -15.60 -0.57
C PRO A 55 2.74 -16.83 0.06
N ASP A 56 2.36 -16.76 1.34
CA ASP A 56 1.78 -17.85 2.10
C ASP A 56 0.26 -18.00 1.95
N ARG A 57 -0.33 -17.27 0.99
CA ARG A 57 -1.75 -17.45 0.70
C ARG A 57 -1.98 -18.84 0.12
N PRO A 58 -3.01 -19.57 0.61
CA PRO A 58 -3.22 -20.96 0.18
C PRO A 58 -3.55 -21.04 -1.30
N ARG A 59 -3.02 -22.08 -1.95
CA ARG A 59 -3.37 -22.44 -3.34
C ARG A 59 -4.34 -23.61 -3.32
N PHE A 60 -5.30 -23.59 -4.22
CA PHE A 60 -6.36 -24.57 -4.26
C PHE A 60 -6.37 -25.33 -5.58
N ARG A 61 -6.91 -26.55 -5.53
CA ARG A 61 -7.32 -27.30 -6.71
C ARG A 61 -8.82 -27.07 -6.92
N GLY A 62 -9.25 -26.90 -8.17
CA GLY A 62 -10.67 -26.72 -8.53
C GLY A 62 -11.08 -25.26 -8.63
N GLU A 63 -12.37 -25.06 -8.74
CA GLU A 63 -12.97 -23.75 -8.96
C GLU A 63 -13.01 -22.90 -7.68
N TRP A 64 -12.84 -21.59 -7.83
CA TRP A 64 -12.92 -20.65 -6.72
C TRP A 64 -14.24 -20.79 -5.93
N SER A 65 -15.35 -21.04 -6.64
CA SER A 65 -16.67 -21.19 -6.01
C SER A 65 -16.81 -22.42 -5.12
N SER A 66 -15.96 -23.43 -5.31
CA SER A 66 -15.99 -24.66 -4.52
C SER A 66 -15.10 -24.60 -3.27
N ILE A 67 -14.34 -23.53 -3.10
CA ILE A 67 -13.41 -23.36 -1.99
C ILE A 67 -14.19 -22.94 -0.75
N PRO A 68 -13.92 -23.54 0.44
CA PRO A 68 -14.58 -23.15 1.68
C PRO A 68 -14.41 -21.66 1.99
N ASP A 69 -15.44 -21.03 2.54
CA ASP A 69 -15.44 -19.59 2.85
C ASP A 69 -14.25 -19.18 3.73
N ARG A 70 -13.90 -20.03 4.70
CA ARG A 70 -12.76 -19.79 5.59
C ARG A 70 -11.44 -19.63 4.82
N ASP A 71 -11.25 -20.46 3.80
CA ASP A 71 -10.02 -20.43 2.99
C ASP A 71 -10.02 -19.23 2.04
N ARG A 72 -11.17 -18.84 1.49
CA ARG A 72 -11.29 -17.61 0.71
C ARG A 72 -11.00 -16.38 1.55
N ALA A 73 -11.51 -16.35 2.78
CA ALA A 73 -11.24 -15.25 3.73
C ALA A 73 -9.75 -15.13 4.02
N ARG A 74 -9.03 -16.24 4.21
CA ARG A 74 -7.58 -16.23 4.43
C ARG A 74 -6.82 -15.66 3.24
N CYS A 75 -7.26 -15.91 2.02
CA CYS A 75 -6.65 -15.30 0.83
C CYS A 75 -6.81 -13.78 0.86
N LEU A 76 -7.98 -13.29 1.24
CA LEU A 76 -8.27 -11.86 1.30
C LEU A 76 -7.49 -11.16 2.43
N ASP A 77 -7.39 -11.80 3.59
CA ASP A 77 -6.70 -11.24 4.76
C ASP A 77 -5.20 -11.04 4.53
N ARG A 78 -4.63 -11.73 3.56
CA ARG A 78 -3.19 -11.73 3.28
C ARG A 78 -2.84 -10.95 2.02
N MET A 79 -3.64 -9.93 1.70
CA MET A 79 -3.37 -9.05 0.58
C MET A 79 -3.88 -7.62 0.83
N VAL A 80 -3.39 -6.70 0.03
CA VAL A 80 -3.87 -5.31 -0.07
C VAL A 80 -4.08 -5.03 -1.54
N ALA A 81 -5.24 -4.51 -1.92
CA ALA A 81 -5.50 -4.11 -3.30
C ALA A 81 -6.50 -2.96 -3.34
N TYR A 82 -6.10 -1.85 -3.92
CA TYR A 82 -7.00 -0.73 -4.14
C TYR A 82 -6.55 0.13 -5.32
N ALA A 83 -7.46 0.90 -5.82
CA ALA A 83 -7.24 1.81 -6.94
C ALA A 83 -8.12 3.05 -6.83
N GLY A 84 -7.72 4.12 -7.49
CA GLY A 84 -8.46 5.35 -7.54
C GLY A 84 -7.63 6.48 -8.14
N ARG A 85 -8.01 7.70 -7.84
CA ARG A 85 -7.25 8.88 -8.22
C ARG A 85 -6.25 9.23 -7.13
N TYR A 86 -5.28 10.07 -7.48
CA TYR A 86 -4.37 10.64 -6.50
C TYR A 86 -4.19 12.13 -6.72
N THR A 87 -3.93 12.83 -5.64
CA THR A 87 -3.55 14.25 -5.65
C THR A 87 -2.33 14.45 -4.76
N LEU A 88 -1.61 15.54 -4.95
CA LEU A 88 -0.37 15.81 -4.24
C LEU A 88 -0.51 16.97 -3.25
N GLY A 89 0.08 16.81 -2.07
CA GLY A 89 0.49 17.89 -1.20
C GLY A 89 1.97 18.17 -1.34
N ALA A 90 2.53 19.03 -0.48
CA ALA A 90 3.94 19.39 -0.55
C ALA A 90 4.87 18.20 -0.26
N ASP A 91 4.49 17.35 0.69
CA ASP A 91 5.29 16.21 1.19
C ASP A 91 4.50 14.89 1.19
N ARG A 92 3.33 14.87 0.56
CA ARG A 92 2.40 13.75 0.67
C ARG A 92 1.62 13.52 -0.59
N VAL A 93 1.16 12.30 -0.75
CA VAL A 93 0.20 11.92 -1.78
C VAL A 93 -1.07 11.45 -1.09
N LEU A 94 -2.21 11.86 -1.64
CA LEU A 94 -3.53 11.41 -1.21
C LEU A 94 -4.04 10.39 -2.23
N HIS A 95 -4.34 9.20 -1.77
CA HIS A 95 -5.00 8.18 -2.57
C HIS A 95 -6.50 8.27 -2.32
N HIS A 96 -7.25 8.70 -3.33
CA HIS A 96 -8.71 8.76 -3.28
C HIS A 96 -9.25 7.40 -3.70
N VAL A 97 -9.59 6.56 -2.73
CA VAL A 97 -9.92 5.15 -2.96
C VAL A 97 -11.29 5.03 -3.62
N GLU A 98 -11.34 4.46 -4.80
CA GLU A 98 -12.58 4.21 -5.56
C GLU A 98 -12.96 2.73 -5.53
N VAL A 99 -11.98 1.83 -5.61
CA VAL A 99 -12.15 0.38 -5.55
C VAL A 99 -11.15 -0.18 -4.53
N CYS A 100 -11.63 -1.04 -3.64
CA CYS A 100 -10.77 -1.58 -2.59
C CYS A 100 -11.17 -3.02 -2.23
N TRP A 101 -10.18 -3.86 -1.87
CA TRP A 101 -10.46 -5.22 -1.39
C TRP A 101 -11.30 -5.22 -0.10
N ILE A 102 -11.22 -4.13 0.68
CA ILE A 102 -12.10 -3.88 1.83
C ILE A 102 -13.09 -2.76 1.45
N PRO A 103 -14.36 -3.07 1.19
CA PRO A 103 -15.33 -2.07 0.71
C PRO A 103 -15.48 -0.85 1.61
N ASN A 104 -15.21 -1.00 2.91
CA ASN A 104 -15.32 0.09 3.87
C ASN A 104 -14.35 1.24 3.62
N TRP A 105 -13.29 1.01 2.83
CA TRP A 105 -12.30 2.04 2.51
C TRP A 105 -12.64 2.80 1.22
N GLU A 106 -13.61 2.33 0.46
CA GLU A 106 -14.06 3.03 -0.74
C GLU A 106 -14.69 4.37 -0.36
N GLY A 107 -14.33 5.41 -1.09
CA GLY A 107 -14.74 6.79 -0.80
C GLY A 107 -13.89 7.51 0.25
N ARG A 108 -12.83 6.86 0.76
CA ARG A 108 -11.90 7.48 1.73
C ARG A 108 -10.63 7.95 1.04
N ASP A 109 -10.00 8.93 1.67
CA ASP A 109 -8.67 9.41 1.28
C ASP A 109 -7.62 8.79 2.20
N LEU A 110 -6.66 8.09 1.60
CA LEU A 110 -5.51 7.56 2.32
C LEU A 110 -4.35 8.53 2.13
N VAL A 111 -3.96 9.20 3.20
CA VAL A 111 -2.84 10.13 3.19
C VAL A 111 -1.54 9.35 3.40
N ARG A 112 -0.57 9.57 2.53
CA ARG A 112 0.75 8.95 2.62
C ARG A 112 1.82 10.02 2.54
N LEU A 113 2.62 10.14 3.59
CA LEU A 113 3.82 10.97 3.56
C LEU A 113 4.82 10.31 2.61
N ALA A 114 5.37 11.07 1.68
CA ALA A 114 6.26 10.56 0.65
C ALA A 114 7.66 11.10 0.83
N SER A 115 8.65 10.21 0.75
CA SER A 115 10.06 10.59 0.74
C SER A 115 10.84 9.64 -0.17
N PHE A 116 12.04 10.06 -0.55
CA PHE A 116 12.91 9.30 -1.46
C PHE A 116 14.23 9.02 -0.75
N PRO A 117 14.34 7.90 0.00
CA PRO A 117 15.55 7.61 0.80
C PRO A 117 16.78 7.30 -0.06
N ALA A 118 16.60 6.88 -1.31
CA ALA A 118 17.67 6.64 -2.27
C ALA A 118 17.15 6.92 -3.68
N PRO A 119 18.04 7.09 -4.68
CA PRO A 119 17.63 7.16 -6.08
C PRO A 119 16.76 5.95 -6.44
N HIS A 120 15.66 6.19 -7.12
CA HIS A 120 14.70 5.15 -7.54
C HIS A 120 13.97 4.44 -6.39
N GLN A 121 14.01 4.97 -5.17
CA GLN A 121 13.23 4.47 -4.04
C GLN A 121 12.17 5.49 -3.61
N LEU A 122 10.99 4.99 -3.26
CA LEU A 122 9.89 5.76 -2.72
C LEU A 122 9.44 5.13 -1.41
N LEU A 123 9.52 5.89 -0.32
CA LEU A 123 8.99 5.49 0.98
C LEU A 123 7.66 6.20 1.20
N LEU A 124 6.60 5.42 1.38
CA LEU A 124 5.27 5.91 1.75
C LEU A 124 4.98 5.52 3.20
N ARG A 125 4.58 6.51 3.99
CA ARG A 125 4.29 6.34 5.42
C ARG A 125 2.89 6.82 5.72
N THR A 126 2.19 6.12 6.61
CA THR A 126 0.93 6.63 7.16
C THR A 126 1.20 7.85 8.03
N GLU A 127 0.23 8.75 8.13
CA GLU A 127 0.32 9.85 9.10
C GLU A 127 0.34 9.29 10.51
N PRO A 128 1.08 9.95 11.43
CA PRO A 128 1.04 9.58 12.85
C PRO A 128 -0.41 9.60 13.34
N ALA A 129 -0.76 8.58 14.13
CA ALA A 129 -2.09 8.51 14.72
C ALA A 129 -2.31 9.71 15.63
N THR A 130 -3.36 10.49 15.37
CA THR A 130 -3.84 11.46 16.33
C THR A 130 -4.47 10.72 17.51
N ALA A 131 -4.40 11.32 18.70
CA ALA A 131 -4.96 10.74 19.93
C ALA A 131 -6.38 10.18 19.70
N GLY A 132 -6.57 8.88 19.95
CA GLY A 132 -7.84 8.17 19.77
C GLY A 132 -7.95 7.31 18.50
N ARG A 133 -6.97 7.27 17.60
CA ARG A 133 -6.93 6.34 16.47
C ARG A 133 -5.95 5.20 16.75
N ALA A 134 -6.50 4.03 17.03
CA ALA A 134 -5.73 2.80 17.26
C ALA A 134 -5.35 2.14 15.92
N ARG A 135 -4.67 2.88 15.03
CA ARG A 135 -4.12 2.27 13.81
C ARG A 135 -2.61 2.24 13.92
N PRO A 136 -1.98 1.08 13.66
CA PRO A 136 -0.52 1.01 13.62
C PRO A 136 0.00 1.92 12.50
N MET A 137 1.13 2.57 12.75
CA MET A 137 1.86 3.24 11.69
C MET A 137 2.38 2.20 10.71
N GLN A 138 2.29 2.52 9.43
CA GLN A 138 2.77 1.66 8.37
C GLN A 138 3.78 2.40 7.51
N GLU A 139 4.76 1.68 7.04
CA GLU A 139 5.75 2.15 6.07
C GLU A 139 5.84 1.13 4.95
N VAL A 140 5.87 1.63 3.73
CA VAL A 140 6.01 0.81 2.53
C VAL A 140 7.14 1.38 1.69
N LEU A 141 8.17 0.59 1.46
CA LEU A 141 9.29 0.99 0.61
C LEU A 141 9.15 0.34 -0.76
N TRP A 142 9.26 1.17 -1.77
CA TRP A 142 9.15 0.80 -3.16
C TRP A 142 10.43 1.17 -3.92
N GLU A 143 10.73 0.42 -4.98
CA GLU A 143 11.74 0.81 -5.96
C GLU A 143 11.13 0.90 -7.35
N ARG A 144 11.68 1.77 -8.21
CA ARG A 144 11.21 1.86 -9.58
C ARG A 144 11.41 0.52 -10.28
N ALA A 145 10.33 0.01 -10.85
CA ALA A 145 10.38 -1.14 -11.74
C ALA A 145 10.84 -0.67 -13.13
N VAL A 146 11.81 -1.34 -13.67
CA VAL A 146 12.39 -1.02 -14.97
C VAL A 146 11.72 -1.85 -16.07
#